data_d25d61fb6bba46fd1b62af6d09ffd9d2
#
_entry.id   d25d61fb6bba46fd1b62af6d09ffd9d2
#
_cell.length_a   1.000
_cell.length_b   1.000
_cell.length_c   1.000
_cell.angle_alpha   90.00
_cell.angle_beta   90.00
_cell.angle_gamma   90.00
#
_symmetry.space_group_name_H-M   'P 1'
#
loop_
_entity.id
_entity.type
_entity.pdbx_description
1 polymer ?
#
loop_
_entity_poly.entity_id
_entity_poly.type
_entity_poly.pdbx_seq_one_letter_code
_entity_poly.pdbx_strand_id
1 'polypeptide(L)'
;NPLSSVNPTDIESFTVLKDASATAIYGSRASNGVIIITTKKGKTGSVKINYSGNVSISTRKNKIYVMTGDEYRDFIINNPNATEAMITAVNLYPGVNTDWQDEVMRTAVSTEHNISAYGSVKDYLPYRVSFGYTNQNGILKTSNFERYTGSVSLTPKFFDDHLNMNLNAKGIYIKNQFADTGAVVGAGSFDPTKPVKNDNNKFGGYFTWTTDNDPNGTKASSAGVNPVSLLEMTDDQSKVKSFIGNAQFDYKVHFLPDLRLNLNVGMDYTKSDGDKYVDPSDPGSYGEDPLKSGSNYLYFYERRNTLLDFYAQYSKDFAKQHFDVMAGYSYQNYHYESN
;
A
#
# COMPACT_ATOMS: atom_id res chain seq x y z
N ASN A 1 -0.53 -5.98 0.65
CA ASN A 1 0.86 -6.41 0.89
C ASN A 1 1.10 -6.56 2.40
N PRO A 2 1.40 -7.78 2.92
CA PRO A 2 1.64 -8.00 4.35
C PRO A 2 2.79 -7.15 4.93
N LEU A 3 3.77 -6.80 4.13
CA LEU A 3 4.91 -5.96 4.56
C LEU A 3 4.52 -4.50 4.82
N SER A 4 3.45 -3.99 4.21
CA SER A 4 2.96 -2.63 4.49
C SER A 4 2.36 -2.49 5.91
N SER A 5 2.04 -3.61 6.56
CA SER A 5 1.53 -3.64 7.92
C SER A 5 2.62 -3.55 9.00
N VAL A 6 3.90 -3.62 8.64
CA VAL A 6 5.01 -3.53 9.60
C VAL A 6 5.84 -2.27 9.31
N ASN A 7 6.07 -1.46 10.35
CA ASN A 7 6.99 -0.35 10.22
C ASN A 7 8.44 -0.90 10.18
N PRO A 8 9.24 -0.61 9.16
CA PRO A 8 10.61 -1.12 9.05
C PRO A 8 11.49 -0.79 10.26
N THR A 9 11.28 0.36 10.90
CA THR A 9 12.05 0.77 12.09
C THR A 9 11.77 -0.07 13.34
N ASP A 10 10.61 -0.76 13.38
CA ASP A 10 10.22 -1.66 14.47
C ASP A 10 10.71 -3.10 14.24
N ILE A 11 11.30 -3.42 13.09
CA ILE A 11 11.83 -4.75 12.80
C ILE A 11 13.17 -4.94 13.51
N GLU A 12 13.30 -6.05 14.24
CA GLU A 12 14.55 -6.51 14.83
C GLU A 12 15.27 -7.49 13.92
N SER A 13 14.52 -8.46 13.37
CA SER A 13 15.07 -9.44 12.43
C SER A 13 14.06 -9.87 11.38
N PHE A 14 14.61 -10.34 10.28
CA PHE A 14 13.87 -10.85 9.13
C PHE A 14 14.46 -12.20 8.75
N THR A 15 13.70 -13.28 8.93
CA THR A 15 14.14 -14.64 8.66
C THR A 15 13.29 -15.27 7.57
N VAL A 16 13.93 -15.83 6.55
CA VAL A 16 13.26 -16.54 5.46
C VAL A 16 13.52 -18.02 5.61
N LEU A 17 12.47 -18.81 5.84
CA LEU A 17 12.51 -20.26 5.89
C LEU A 17 12.12 -20.81 4.51
N LYS A 18 13.02 -21.55 3.88
CA LYS A 18 12.80 -22.15 2.54
C LYS A 18 12.78 -23.67 2.56
N ASP A 19 13.29 -24.29 3.64
CA ASP A 19 13.39 -25.73 3.76
C ASP A 19 12.09 -26.36 4.22
N ALA A 20 11.75 -27.52 3.68
CA ALA A 20 10.51 -28.24 4.01
C ALA A 20 10.42 -28.61 5.50
N SER A 21 11.54 -28.95 6.15
CA SER A 21 11.60 -29.23 7.59
C SER A 21 11.29 -28.00 8.46
N ALA A 22 11.83 -26.83 8.07
CA ALA A 22 11.58 -25.57 8.78
C ALA A 22 10.16 -25.04 8.57
N THR A 23 9.54 -25.36 7.43
CA THR A 23 8.19 -24.94 7.08
C THR A 23 7.10 -25.89 7.58
N ALA A 24 7.45 -27.13 7.91
CA ALA A 24 6.50 -28.17 8.36
C ALA A 24 5.67 -27.77 9.60
N ILE A 25 6.26 -26.98 10.51
CA ILE A 25 5.57 -26.46 11.70
C ILE A 25 4.44 -25.46 11.34
N TYR A 26 4.50 -24.85 10.14
CA TYR A 26 3.51 -23.83 9.68
C TYR A 26 2.43 -24.43 8.76
N GLY A 27 2.44 -25.77 8.55
CA GLY A 27 1.44 -26.48 7.78
C GLY A 27 1.52 -26.24 6.27
N SER A 28 0.44 -26.60 5.55
CA SER A 28 0.37 -26.55 4.08
C SER A 28 0.56 -25.16 3.46
N ARG A 29 0.33 -24.10 4.22
CA ARG A 29 0.55 -22.70 3.76
C ARG A 29 2.01 -22.33 3.60
N ALA A 30 2.89 -23.06 4.24
CA ALA A 30 4.32 -22.85 4.17
C ALA A 30 4.98 -23.50 2.94
N SER A 31 4.22 -24.10 2.04
CA SER A 31 4.73 -24.77 0.83
C SER A 31 5.61 -23.87 -0.06
N ASN A 32 5.37 -22.55 -0.05
CA ASN A 32 6.17 -21.56 -0.77
C ASN A 32 7.21 -20.85 0.11
N GLY A 33 7.49 -21.38 1.31
CA GLY A 33 8.36 -20.78 2.32
C GLY A 33 7.61 -19.88 3.33
N VAL A 34 8.33 -19.50 4.39
CA VAL A 34 7.82 -18.65 5.46
C VAL A 34 8.76 -17.47 5.68
N ILE A 35 8.18 -16.29 5.83
CA ILE A 35 8.90 -15.09 6.22
C ILE A 35 8.51 -14.77 7.67
N ILE A 36 9.48 -14.85 8.58
CA ILE A 36 9.30 -14.50 9.99
C ILE A 36 9.84 -13.10 10.21
N ILE A 37 8.98 -12.20 10.68
CA ILE A 37 9.35 -10.84 11.08
C ILE A 37 9.29 -10.75 12.58
N THR A 38 10.44 -10.55 13.21
CA THR A 38 10.54 -10.30 14.66
C THR A 38 10.60 -8.80 14.90
N THR A 39 9.72 -8.30 15.75
CA THR A 39 9.71 -6.88 16.10
C THR A 39 10.50 -6.62 17.37
N LYS A 40 11.08 -5.41 17.45
CA LYS A 40 11.83 -4.94 18.62
C LYS A 40 10.95 -4.96 19.88
N LYS A 41 11.50 -5.48 20.97
CA LYS A 41 10.86 -5.57 22.29
C LYS A 41 11.38 -4.51 23.25
N GLY A 42 10.74 -4.37 24.40
CA GLY A 42 11.26 -3.63 25.55
C GLY A 42 12.53 -4.29 26.09
N LYS A 43 13.40 -3.48 26.67
CA LYS A 43 14.62 -3.95 27.37
C LYS A 43 14.61 -3.43 28.80
N THR A 44 15.15 -4.20 29.73
CA THR A 44 15.34 -3.76 31.12
C THR A 44 16.26 -2.54 31.17
N GLY A 45 16.00 -1.64 32.12
CA GLY A 45 16.79 -0.44 32.33
C GLY A 45 16.00 0.86 32.17
N SER A 46 16.71 1.98 32.16
CA SER A 46 16.12 3.32 32.03
C SER A 46 15.42 3.54 30.68
N VAL A 47 14.45 4.43 30.68
CA VAL A 47 13.72 4.82 29.48
C VAL A 47 14.67 5.39 28.44
N LYS A 48 14.58 4.89 27.21
CA LYS A 48 15.28 5.41 26.04
C LYS A 48 14.24 5.81 24.98
N ILE A 49 14.46 6.97 24.39
CA ILE A 49 13.63 7.49 23.31
C ILE A 49 14.46 7.53 22.04
N ASN A 50 13.91 7.00 20.96
CA ASN A 50 14.52 7.07 19.64
C ASN A 50 13.57 7.79 18.69
N TYR A 51 14.11 8.70 17.90
CA TYR A 51 13.46 9.32 16.77
C TYR A 51 14.23 8.99 15.50
N SER A 52 13.51 8.68 14.42
CA SER A 52 14.04 8.50 13.07
C SER A 52 13.17 9.25 12.11
N GLY A 53 13.77 10.13 11.32
CA GLY A 53 13.10 10.88 10.25
C GLY A 53 13.82 10.66 8.93
N ASN A 54 13.03 10.52 7.85
CA ASN A 54 13.53 10.42 6.49
C ASN A 54 12.71 11.32 5.58
N VAL A 55 13.40 12.04 4.68
CA VAL A 55 12.80 12.79 3.58
C VAL A 55 13.39 12.25 2.29
N SER A 56 12.53 11.90 1.35
CA SER A 56 12.95 11.42 0.03
C SER A 56 12.36 12.26 -1.08
N ILE A 57 13.15 12.48 -2.13
CA ILE A 57 12.72 13.15 -3.33
C ILE A 57 12.79 12.14 -4.47
N SER A 58 11.67 11.91 -5.12
CA SER A 58 11.54 10.97 -6.23
C SER A 58 11.26 11.74 -7.52
N THR A 59 12.05 11.45 -8.55
CA THR A 59 11.89 12.03 -9.88
C THR A 59 11.79 10.93 -10.91
N ARG A 60 11.21 11.22 -12.06
CA ARG A 60 11.23 10.31 -13.19
C ARG A 60 12.66 10.10 -13.67
N LYS A 61 13.09 8.85 -13.86
CA LYS A 61 14.44 8.53 -14.31
C LYS A 61 14.64 8.75 -15.80
N ASN A 62 13.69 8.31 -16.62
CA ASN A 62 13.78 8.36 -18.08
C ASN A 62 12.44 8.80 -18.69
N LYS A 63 12.49 9.46 -19.84
CA LYS A 63 11.39 9.66 -20.78
C LYS A 63 11.44 8.61 -21.87
N ILE A 64 10.29 8.20 -22.36
CA ILE A 64 10.18 7.50 -23.64
C ILE A 64 10.28 8.59 -24.71
N TYR A 65 11.10 8.39 -25.72
CA TYR A 65 11.14 9.31 -26.85
C TYR A 65 9.82 9.26 -27.61
N VAL A 66 9.19 10.41 -27.73
CA VAL A 66 8.01 10.65 -28.56
C VAL A 66 8.26 11.93 -29.37
N MET A 67 7.61 12.07 -30.50
CA MET A 67 7.71 13.31 -31.30
C MET A 67 7.21 14.50 -30.49
N THR A 68 7.91 15.61 -30.59
CA THR A 68 7.39 16.89 -30.12
C THR A 68 6.24 17.34 -31.00
N GLY A 69 5.48 18.36 -30.59
CA GLY A 69 4.39 18.91 -31.41
C GLY A 69 4.88 19.43 -32.75
N ASP A 70 6.04 20.03 -32.81
CA ASP A 70 6.63 20.56 -34.05
C ASP A 70 7.10 19.43 -34.97
N GLU A 71 7.80 18.43 -34.44
CA GLU A 71 8.19 17.23 -35.20
C GLU A 71 6.99 16.49 -35.76
N TYR A 72 5.93 16.38 -34.97
CA TYR A 72 4.70 15.70 -35.39
C TYR A 72 3.95 16.47 -36.48
N ARG A 73 3.88 17.83 -36.38
CA ARG A 73 3.34 18.68 -37.46
C ARG A 73 4.10 18.49 -38.74
N ASP A 74 5.44 18.61 -38.68
CA ASP A 74 6.31 18.46 -39.85
C ASP A 74 6.17 17.07 -40.47
N PHE A 75 6.08 16.02 -39.64
CA PHE A 75 5.84 14.65 -40.10
C PHE A 75 4.51 14.50 -40.86
N ILE A 76 3.43 15.09 -40.36
CA ILE A 76 2.12 15.02 -41.02
C ILE A 76 2.09 15.87 -42.30
N ILE A 77 2.54 17.10 -42.23
CA ILE A 77 2.51 18.02 -43.35
C ILE A 77 3.34 17.50 -44.55
N ASN A 78 4.48 16.89 -44.30
CA ASN A 78 5.36 16.34 -45.33
C ASN A 78 5.01 14.91 -45.75
N ASN A 79 4.01 14.30 -45.15
CA ASN A 79 3.60 12.94 -45.51
C ASN A 79 2.76 12.96 -46.80
N PRO A 80 3.20 12.28 -47.91
CA PRO A 80 2.47 12.26 -49.15
C PRO A 80 1.06 11.66 -49.08
N ASN A 81 0.76 10.91 -48.03
CA ASN A 81 -0.55 10.31 -47.77
C ASN A 81 -1.40 11.12 -46.77
N ALA A 82 -0.92 12.33 -46.35
CA ALA A 82 -1.68 13.17 -45.45
C ALA A 82 -2.92 13.72 -46.16
N THR A 83 -4.05 13.57 -45.50
CA THR A 83 -5.30 14.19 -45.94
C THR A 83 -5.37 15.64 -45.49
N GLU A 84 -6.19 16.46 -46.14
CA GLU A 84 -6.47 17.83 -45.73
C GLU A 84 -7.00 17.89 -44.28
N ALA A 85 -7.84 16.93 -43.89
CA ALA A 85 -8.32 16.81 -42.51
C ALA A 85 -7.17 16.60 -41.51
N MET A 86 -6.18 15.76 -41.81
CA MET A 86 -5.00 15.55 -40.94
C MET A 86 -4.17 16.83 -40.82
N ILE A 87 -3.93 17.54 -41.91
CA ILE A 87 -3.19 18.80 -41.93
C ILE A 87 -3.95 19.86 -41.12
N THR A 88 -5.24 19.96 -41.28
CA THR A 88 -6.09 20.87 -40.50
C THR A 88 -6.04 20.51 -39.01
N ALA A 89 -6.15 19.23 -38.67
CA ALA A 89 -6.11 18.79 -37.30
C ALA A 89 -4.81 19.15 -36.56
N VAL A 90 -3.62 18.94 -37.16
CA VAL A 90 -2.35 19.27 -36.50
C VAL A 90 -2.09 20.77 -36.38
N ASN A 91 -2.78 21.58 -37.18
CA ASN A 91 -2.69 23.05 -37.19
C ASN A 91 -3.83 23.74 -36.39
N LEU A 92 -4.74 22.97 -35.76
CA LEU A 92 -5.88 23.51 -35.01
C LEU A 92 -5.44 24.43 -33.84
N TYR A 93 -4.29 24.13 -33.22
CA TYR A 93 -3.70 24.93 -32.15
C TYR A 93 -2.24 25.31 -32.55
N PRO A 94 -2.02 26.39 -33.30
CA PRO A 94 -0.70 26.76 -33.75
C PRO A 94 0.27 27.03 -32.58
N GLY A 95 1.48 26.48 -32.68
CA GLY A 95 2.52 26.68 -31.67
C GLY A 95 2.36 25.84 -30.37
N VAL A 96 1.27 25.10 -30.19
CA VAL A 96 1.12 24.19 -29.05
C VAL A 96 2.07 23.00 -29.22
N ASN A 97 2.84 22.74 -28.17
CA ASN A 97 3.84 21.66 -28.10
C ASN A 97 3.79 21.05 -26.69
N THR A 98 2.86 20.12 -26.47
CA THR A 98 2.59 19.57 -25.15
C THR A 98 3.45 18.33 -24.91
N ASP A 99 4.31 18.37 -23.90
CA ASP A 99 4.98 17.19 -23.38
C ASP A 99 4.06 16.47 -22.38
N TRP A 100 3.26 15.56 -22.87
CA TRP A 100 2.29 14.83 -22.06
C TRP A 100 2.92 14.03 -20.92
N GLN A 101 4.17 13.56 -21.07
CA GLN A 101 4.86 12.87 -20.00
C GLN A 101 5.21 13.80 -18.82
N ASP A 102 5.50 15.07 -19.08
CA ASP A 102 5.71 16.07 -18.03
C ASP A 102 4.38 16.53 -17.42
N GLU A 103 3.30 16.56 -18.22
CA GLU A 103 1.99 16.95 -17.74
C GLU A 103 1.40 15.95 -16.74
N VAL A 104 1.68 14.66 -16.86
CA VAL A 104 1.17 13.64 -15.94
C VAL A 104 2.10 13.34 -14.77
N MET A 105 3.36 13.73 -14.84
CA MET A 105 4.37 13.43 -13.83
C MET A 105 4.73 14.66 -12.99
N ARG A 106 5.29 14.41 -11.81
CA ARG A 106 5.83 15.43 -10.91
C ARG A 106 7.08 14.96 -10.19
N THR A 107 7.88 15.89 -9.69
CA THR A 107 8.82 15.60 -8.61
C THR A 107 8.03 15.41 -7.33
N ALA A 108 8.21 14.27 -6.69
CA ALA A 108 7.46 13.89 -5.49
C ALA A 108 8.35 13.94 -4.25
N VAL A 109 7.88 14.62 -3.21
CA VAL A 109 8.54 14.67 -1.90
C VAL A 109 7.75 13.76 -0.95
N SER A 110 8.47 12.87 -0.26
CA SER A 110 7.90 11.94 0.72
C SER A 110 8.61 12.10 2.05
N THR A 111 7.88 11.90 3.14
CA THR A 111 8.42 12.00 4.50
C THR A 111 8.02 10.78 5.32
N GLU A 112 8.91 10.37 6.20
CA GLU A 112 8.66 9.31 7.17
C GLU A 112 9.23 9.73 8.52
N HIS A 113 8.42 9.60 9.58
CA HIS A 113 8.78 9.96 10.94
C HIS A 113 8.39 8.84 11.89
N ASN A 114 9.34 8.39 12.71
CA ASN A 114 9.12 7.34 13.68
C ASN A 114 9.68 7.77 15.03
N ILE A 115 8.86 7.67 16.08
CA ILE A 115 9.27 7.88 17.44
C ILE A 115 8.99 6.62 18.25
N SER A 116 9.91 6.21 19.09
CA SER A 116 9.70 5.08 19.99
C SER A 116 10.35 5.32 21.34
N ALA A 117 9.67 4.85 22.40
CA ALA A 117 10.17 4.81 23.75
C ALA A 117 10.19 3.37 24.25
N TYR A 118 11.28 2.95 24.88
CA TYR A 118 11.42 1.64 25.48
C TYR A 118 12.21 1.70 26.78
N GLY A 119 11.92 0.78 27.67
CA GLY A 119 12.52 0.70 28.98
C GLY A 119 11.86 -0.39 29.80
N SER A 120 11.96 -0.31 31.12
CA SER A 120 11.27 -1.23 32.04
C SER A 120 10.72 -0.48 33.24
N VAL A 121 9.54 -0.89 33.69
CA VAL A 121 9.05 -0.51 35.02
C VAL A 121 9.63 -1.54 35.99
N LYS A 122 10.63 -1.14 36.76
CA LYS A 122 11.50 -2.03 37.52
C LYS A 122 12.05 -3.13 36.59
N ASP A 123 12.33 -4.31 37.10
CA ASP A 123 12.92 -5.40 36.31
C ASP A 123 11.88 -6.37 35.74
N TYR A 124 10.59 -6.24 36.15
CA TYR A 124 9.55 -7.19 35.81
C TYR A 124 8.69 -6.81 34.61
N LEU A 125 8.68 -5.53 34.16
CA LEU A 125 7.83 -5.08 33.04
C LEU A 125 8.64 -4.29 31.99
N PRO A 126 9.41 -4.96 31.14
CA PRO A 126 9.96 -4.33 29.94
C PRO A 126 8.83 -3.93 28.98
N TYR A 127 8.95 -2.73 28.42
CA TYR A 127 7.95 -2.20 27.49
C TYR A 127 8.60 -1.47 26.32
N ARG A 128 7.90 -1.43 25.20
CA ARG A 128 8.18 -0.58 24.04
C ARG A 128 6.87 0.00 23.52
N VAL A 129 6.87 1.29 23.24
CA VAL A 129 5.79 1.99 22.55
C VAL A 129 6.39 2.68 21.34
N SER A 130 5.74 2.60 20.18
CA SER A 130 6.16 3.33 18.99
C SER A 130 4.98 3.98 18.29
N PHE A 131 5.28 5.10 17.61
CA PHE A 131 4.37 5.80 16.72
C PHE A 131 5.14 6.13 15.43
N GLY A 132 4.52 5.84 14.29
CA GLY A 132 5.06 6.12 12.96
C GLY A 132 4.06 6.89 12.12
N TYR A 133 4.57 7.85 11.36
CA TYR A 133 3.87 8.58 10.30
C TYR A 133 4.65 8.48 9.01
N THR A 134 3.96 8.17 7.92
CA THR A 134 4.53 8.11 6.57
C THR A 134 3.60 8.83 5.62
N ASN A 135 4.14 9.76 4.82
CA ASN A 135 3.44 10.38 3.70
C ASN A 135 4.30 10.21 2.45
N GLN A 136 3.81 9.41 1.49
CA GLN A 136 4.50 9.12 0.24
C GLN A 136 3.71 9.67 -0.94
N ASN A 137 4.24 10.69 -1.58
CA ASN A 137 3.72 11.14 -2.86
C ASN A 137 4.33 10.32 -3.99
N GLY A 138 3.50 9.91 -4.94
CA GLY A 138 3.98 9.27 -6.16
C GLY A 138 4.42 10.29 -7.21
N ILE A 139 5.31 9.87 -8.12
CA ILE A 139 5.74 10.68 -9.27
C ILE A 139 4.64 10.86 -10.31
N LEU A 140 3.66 9.96 -10.40
CA LEU A 140 2.42 10.18 -11.13
C LEU A 140 1.55 11.14 -10.32
N LYS A 141 1.08 12.24 -10.93
CA LYS A 141 0.22 13.24 -10.27
C LYS A 141 -0.97 12.54 -9.63
N THR A 142 -1.56 13.14 -8.61
CA THR A 142 -2.67 12.65 -7.78
C THR A 142 -2.38 11.46 -6.88
N SER A 143 -1.38 10.61 -7.15
CA SER A 143 -1.09 9.46 -6.28
C SER A 143 -0.48 9.89 -4.94
N ASN A 144 -1.05 9.37 -3.84
CA ASN A 144 -0.56 9.60 -2.47
C ASN A 144 -0.85 8.38 -1.58
N PHE A 145 0.05 8.12 -0.65
CA PHE A 145 -0.07 7.12 0.40
C PHE A 145 0.27 7.76 1.74
N GLU A 146 -0.67 7.75 2.67
CA GLU A 146 -0.51 8.26 4.03
C GLU A 146 -0.76 7.14 5.04
N ARG A 147 0.16 6.93 5.99
CA ARG A 147 0.06 5.86 6.98
C ARG A 147 0.41 6.36 8.36
N TYR A 148 -0.43 6.02 9.31
CA TYR A 148 -0.21 6.15 10.75
C TYR A 148 -0.10 4.76 11.36
N THR A 149 0.89 4.55 12.23
CA THR A 149 1.08 3.30 12.95
C THR A 149 1.29 3.59 14.42
N GLY A 150 0.65 2.83 15.29
CA GLY A 150 0.91 2.84 16.72
C GLY A 150 1.13 1.42 17.21
N SER A 151 2.17 1.16 18.01
CA SER A 151 2.41 -0.15 18.57
C SER A 151 2.81 -0.11 20.04
N VAL A 152 2.42 -1.16 20.75
CA VAL A 152 2.78 -1.42 22.14
C VAL A 152 3.27 -2.86 22.24
N SER A 153 4.42 -3.07 22.88
CA SER A 153 4.94 -4.38 23.21
C SER A 153 5.32 -4.40 24.70
N LEU A 154 4.75 -5.37 25.42
CA LEU A 154 5.03 -5.60 26.84
C LEU A 154 5.54 -7.03 27.02
N THR A 155 6.59 -7.19 27.79
CA THR A 155 7.18 -8.50 28.08
C THR A 155 7.32 -8.71 29.59
N PRO A 156 6.17 -8.71 30.35
CA PRO A 156 6.21 -8.89 31.80
C PRO A 156 6.64 -10.29 32.21
N LYS A 157 7.30 -10.35 33.36
CA LYS A 157 7.76 -11.56 34.01
C LYS A 157 7.24 -11.59 35.44
N PHE A 158 6.67 -12.71 35.85
CA PHE A 158 6.08 -12.89 37.17
C PHE A 158 6.53 -14.20 37.81
N PHE A 159 6.43 -14.26 39.13
CA PHE A 159 6.70 -15.47 39.92
C PHE A 159 8.12 -16.01 39.71
N ASP A 160 9.13 -15.14 39.87
CA ASP A 160 10.55 -15.49 39.69
C ASP A 160 10.83 -16.16 38.33
N ASP A 161 10.33 -15.49 37.23
CA ASP A 161 10.42 -15.95 35.84
C ASP A 161 9.66 -17.25 35.51
N HIS A 162 8.78 -17.73 36.42
CA HIS A 162 7.92 -18.88 36.10
C HIS A 162 6.85 -18.53 35.06
N LEU A 163 6.33 -17.29 35.03
CA LEU A 163 5.42 -16.82 34.00
C LEU A 163 6.07 -15.70 33.19
N ASN A 164 6.39 -15.99 31.94
CA ASN A 164 6.83 -15.01 30.96
C ASN A 164 5.69 -14.72 29.97
N MET A 165 5.43 -13.44 29.75
CA MET A 165 4.39 -13.04 28.79
C MET A 165 5.01 -12.19 27.68
N ASN A 166 4.41 -12.24 26.50
CA ASN A 166 4.74 -11.39 25.38
C ASN A 166 3.44 -10.86 24.77
N LEU A 167 3.12 -9.62 25.08
CA LEU A 167 1.88 -8.96 24.70
C LEU A 167 2.19 -7.89 23.66
N ASN A 168 1.61 -7.99 22.48
CA ASN A 168 1.81 -7.04 21.39
C ASN A 168 0.46 -6.57 20.86
N ALA A 169 0.35 -5.27 20.66
CA ALA A 169 -0.79 -4.66 20.00
C ALA A 169 -0.31 -3.59 19.02
N LYS A 170 -0.88 -3.58 17.82
CA LYS A 170 -0.55 -2.63 16.76
C LYS A 170 -1.81 -2.16 16.05
N GLY A 171 -1.97 -0.86 15.96
CA GLY A 171 -2.98 -0.18 15.16
C GLY A 171 -2.36 0.46 13.94
N ILE A 172 -3.05 0.40 12.80
CA ILE A 172 -2.61 0.98 11.53
C ILE A 172 -3.81 1.68 10.90
N TYR A 173 -3.58 2.90 10.44
CA TYR A 173 -4.53 3.63 9.62
C TYR A 173 -3.82 4.10 8.35
N ILE A 174 -4.40 3.78 7.20
CA ILE A 174 -3.86 4.14 5.89
C ILE A 174 -4.93 4.89 5.10
N LYS A 175 -4.50 5.96 4.43
CA LYS A 175 -5.25 6.59 3.34
C LYS A 175 -4.45 6.40 2.06
N ASN A 176 -5.13 5.93 1.03
CA ASN A 176 -4.58 5.84 -0.32
C ASN A 176 -5.36 6.77 -1.23
N GLN A 177 -4.65 7.46 -2.10
CA GLN A 177 -5.15 8.12 -3.29
C GLN A 177 -4.50 7.43 -4.48
N PHE A 178 -5.32 6.79 -5.32
CA PHE A 178 -4.83 6.06 -6.48
C PHE A 178 -4.91 6.96 -7.72
N ALA A 179 -3.81 7.04 -8.45
CA ALA A 179 -3.81 7.69 -9.77
C ALA A 179 -4.16 6.69 -10.86
N ASP A 180 -4.89 7.14 -11.86
CA ASP A 180 -5.15 6.31 -13.04
C ASP A 180 -3.86 6.09 -13.84
N THR A 181 -3.37 4.86 -13.85
CA THR A 181 -2.13 4.49 -14.57
C THR A 181 -2.29 4.52 -16.09
N GLY A 182 -3.52 4.55 -16.60
CA GLY A 182 -3.82 4.77 -18.01
C GLY A 182 -3.27 6.11 -18.53
N ALA A 183 -3.15 7.10 -17.64
CA ALA A 183 -2.53 8.38 -17.96
C ALA A 183 -1.07 8.27 -18.44
N VAL A 184 -0.31 7.30 -17.91
CA VAL A 184 1.09 7.06 -18.33
C VAL A 184 1.15 6.49 -19.75
N VAL A 185 0.25 5.56 -20.06
CA VAL A 185 0.12 4.97 -21.39
C VAL A 185 -0.36 6.03 -22.38
N GLY A 186 -1.40 6.79 -22.00
CA GLY A 186 -1.92 7.90 -22.79
C GLY A 186 -0.84 8.95 -23.11
N ALA A 187 -0.02 9.31 -22.12
CA ALA A 187 1.04 10.30 -22.30
C ALA A 187 2.11 9.89 -23.33
N GLY A 188 2.26 8.61 -23.60
CA GLY A 188 3.16 8.10 -24.66
C GLY A 188 2.59 8.12 -26.07
N SER A 189 1.27 8.34 -26.23
CA SER A 189 0.59 8.21 -27.52
C SER A 189 -0.36 9.35 -27.86
N PHE A 190 -0.66 10.25 -26.92
CA PHE A 190 -1.55 11.38 -27.20
C PHE A 190 -0.87 12.44 -28.06
N ASP A 191 -1.66 13.10 -28.93
CA ASP A 191 -1.19 14.07 -29.90
C ASP A 191 -0.51 15.29 -29.22
N PRO A 192 0.79 15.52 -29.45
CA PRO A 192 1.52 16.62 -28.82
C PRO A 192 1.17 18.01 -29.37
N THR A 193 0.40 18.09 -30.48
CA THR A 193 -0.09 19.38 -31.05
C THR A 193 -1.35 19.89 -30.34
N LYS A 194 -1.83 19.18 -29.32
CA LYS A 194 -3.04 19.54 -28.60
C LYS A 194 -2.73 20.12 -27.22
N PRO A 195 -3.49 21.14 -26.77
CA PRO A 195 -3.34 21.67 -25.41
C PRO A 195 -3.93 20.70 -24.39
N VAL A 196 -3.49 20.81 -23.15
CA VAL A 196 -4.13 20.06 -22.03
C VAL A 196 -5.58 20.47 -21.86
N LYS A 197 -5.85 21.76 -21.92
CA LYS A 197 -7.20 22.34 -21.80
C LYS A 197 -7.52 23.22 -23.00
N ASN A 198 -8.80 23.28 -23.31
CA ASN A 198 -9.36 24.20 -24.31
C ASN A 198 -10.67 24.81 -23.77
N ASP A 199 -11.29 25.70 -24.54
CA ASP A 199 -12.48 26.45 -24.12
C ASP A 199 -13.77 25.61 -24.26
N ASN A 200 -13.73 24.31 -23.91
CA ASN A 200 -14.94 23.50 -23.86
C ASN A 200 -15.61 23.54 -22.48
N ASN A 201 -16.92 23.43 -22.45
CA ASN A 201 -17.72 23.29 -21.23
C ASN A 201 -18.24 21.85 -21.05
N LYS A 202 -18.13 21.01 -22.08
CA LYS A 202 -18.73 19.68 -22.16
C LYS A 202 -17.82 18.61 -21.51
N PHE A 203 -16.50 18.78 -21.63
CA PHE A 203 -15.51 17.80 -21.20
C PHE A 203 -14.62 18.34 -20.08
N GLY A 204 -15.19 19.07 -19.12
CA GLY A 204 -14.48 19.60 -17.96
C GLY A 204 -13.35 20.58 -18.29
N GLY A 205 -13.36 21.15 -19.50
CA GLY A 205 -12.28 22.03 -20.00
C GLY A 205 -11.09 21.30 -20.61
N TYR A 206 -11.04 19.96 -20.59
CA TYR A 206 -9.94 19.19 -21.15
C TYR A 206 -10.10 19.00 -22.65
N PHE A 207 -9.00 19.16 -23.40
CA PHE A 207 -9.03 18.88 -24.83
C PHE A 207 -9.54 17.45 -25.07
N THR A 208 -10.53 17.35 -25.95
CA THR A 208 -11.16 16.10 -26.35
C THR A 208 -11.36 16.11 -27.86
N TRP A 209 -11.03 15.01 -28.52
CA TRP A 209 -11.30 14.84 -29.93
C TRP A 209 -12.78 14.78 -30.21
N THR A 210 -13.26 15.63 -31.12
CA THR A 210 -14.64 15.69 -31.61
C THR A 210 -14.67 15.43 -33.11
N THR A 211 -15.84 15.03 -33.64
CA THR A 211 -16.00 14.65 -35.04
C THR A 211 -15.91 15.85 -35.97
N ASP A 212 -16.16 17.05 -35.47
CA ASP A 212 -16.25 18.31 -36.21
C ASP A 212 -15.20 19.34 -35.80
N ASN A 213 -14.29 18.97 -34.92
CA ASN A 213 -13.29 19.85 -34.29
C ASN A 213 -13.88 21.01 -33.44
N ASP A 214 -15.21 21.02 -33.22
CA ASP A 214 -15.82 21.93 -32.26
C ASP A 214 -15.49 21.43 -30.83
N PRO A 215 -14.89 22.27 -29.96
CA PRO A 215 -14.56 21.89 -28.56
C PRO A 215 -15.76 21.33 -27.78
N ASN A 216 -16.99 21.70 -28.11
CA ASN A 216 -18.23 21.24 -27.51
C ASN A 216 -19.02 20.26 -28.41
N GLY A 217 -18.45 19.79 -29.50
CA GLY A 217 -19.04 18.86 -30.44
C GLY A 217 -19.21 17.44 -29.93
N THR A 218 -19.53 16.53 -30.86
CA THR A 218 -19.67 15.11 -30.52
C THR A 218 -18.29 14.46 -30.35
N LYS A 219 -18.07 13.79 -29.22
CA LYS A 219 -16.82 13.08 -28.95
C LYS A 219 -16.55 12.02 -30.02
N ALA A 220 -15.33 11.98 -30.54
CA ALA A 220 -14.88 10.94 -31.45
C ALA A 220 -14.68 9.61 -30.70
N SER A 221 -15.40 8.57 -31.08
CA SER A 221 -15.47 7.31 -30.34
C SER A 221 -14.16 6.52 -30.27
N SER A 222 -13.29 6.69 -31.27
CA SER A 222 -12.00 5.97 -31.39
C SER A 222 -10.79 6.78 -30.93
N ALA A 223 -11.00 8.01 -30.46
CA ALA A 223 -9.89 8.88 -30.05
C ALA A 223 -9.39 8.54 -28.63
N GLY A 224 -8.09 8.71 -28.43
CA GLY A 224 -7.49 8.61 -27.11
C GLY A 224 -8.06 9.63 -26.12
N VAL A 225 -8.09 9.27 -24.84
CA VAL A 225 -8.52 10.16 -23.77
C VAL A 225 -7.37 11.03 -23.32
N ASN A 226 -7.65 12.29 -23.00
CA ASN A 226 -6.65 13.22 -22.46
C ASN A 226 -5.99 12.66 -21.19
N PRO A 227 -4.66 12.47 -21.17
CA PRO A 227 -3.98 11.84 -20.05
C PRO A 227 -4.12 12.58 -18.71
N VAL A 228 -4.26 13.91 -18.76
CA VAL A 228 -4.40 14.72 -17.55
C VAL A 228 -5.83 14.62 -17.01
N SER A 229 -6.85 14.52 -17.87
CA SER A 229 -8.23 14.34 -17.42
C SER A 229 -8.41 13.03 -16.66
N LEU A 230 -7.74 11.94 -17.08
CA LEU A 230 -7.76 10.66 -16.37
C LEU A 230 -7.27 10.79 -14.92
N LEU A 231 -6.34 11.72 -14.65
CA LEU A 231 -5.82 11.96 -13.31
C LEU A 231 -6.66 12.93 -12.49
N GLU A 232 -7.13 14.02 -13.11
CA GLU A 232 -7.75 15.12 -12.39
C GLU A 232 -9.29 15.00 -12.28
N MET A 233 -9.91 14.19 -13.15
CA MET A 233 -11.36 13.95 -13.14
C MET A 233 -11.76 12.60 -12.52
N THR A 234 -10.79 11.83 -12.05
CA THR A 234 -11.00 10.59 -11.30
C THR A 234 -10.48 10.75 -9.88
N ASP A 235 -11.32 10.48 -8.90
CA ASP A 235 -10.98 10.41 -7.49
C ASP A 235 -11.18 8.98 -6.99
N ASP A 236 -10.07 8.23 -6.81
CA ASP A 236 -10.06 6.85 -6.34
C ASP A 236 -9.32 6.79 -5.01
N GLN A 237 -10.04 6.58 -3.93
CA GLN A 237 -9.52 6.61 -2.58
C GLN A 237 -9.83 5.32 -1.82
N SER A 238 -8.95 4.96 -0.89
CA SER A 238 -9.28 3.96 0.13
C SER A 238 -8.77 4.33 1.50
N LYS A 239 -9.52 3.93 2.53
CA LYS A 239 -9.19 4.08 3.95
C LYS A 239 -9.09 2.70 4.57
N VAL A 240 -7.89 2.34 5.03
CA VAL A 240 -7.64 1.04 5.65
C VAL A 240 -7.43 1.23 7.15
N LYS A 241 -8.16 0.44 7.94
CA LYS A 241 -7.98 0.32 9.38
C LYS A 241 -7.54 -1.11 9.67
N SER A 242 -6.43 -1.28 10.38
CA SER A 242 -5.94 -2.61 10.74
C SER A 242 -5.52 -2.65 12.20
N PHE A 243 -5.81 -3.77 12.85
CA PHE A 243 -5.39 -4.10 14.20
C PHE A 243 -4.74 -5.48 14.20
N ILE A 244 -3.54 -5.56 14.77
CA ILE A 244 -2.84 -6.82 14.97
C ILE A 244 -2.53 -6.93 16.46
N GLY A 245 -3.03 -7.97 17.09
CA GLY A 245 -2.83 -8.26 18.51
C GLY A 245 -2.33 -9.68 18.70
N ASN A 246 -1.41 -9.86 19.66
CA ASN A 246 -0.89 -11.15 20.05
C ASN A 246 -0.61 -11.16 21.55
N ALA A 247 -1.02 -12.21 22.22
CA ALA A 247 -0.69 -12.47 23.63
C ALA A 247 -0.17 -13.90 23.76
N GLN A 248 1.10 -14.00 24.12
CA GLN A 248 1.76 -15.28 24.38
C GLN A 248 2.10 -15.38 25.88
N PHE A 249 1.80 -16.53 26.45
CA PHE A 249 2.06 -16.90 27.84
C PHE A 249 2.93 -18.14 27.85
N ASP A 250 4.03 -18.11 28.58
CA ASP A 250 4.92 -19.23 28.80
C ASP A 250 5.04 -19.45 30.33
N TYR A 251 4.46 -20.54 30.81
CA TYR A 251 4.38 -20.86 32.23
C TYR A 251 5.18 -22.11 32.54
N LYS A 252 6.23 -21.94 33.34
CA LYS A 252 7.01 -23.02 33.93
C LYS A 252 6.34 -23.47 35.21
N VAL A 253 5.87 -24.73 35.25
CA VAL A 253 5.08 -25.23 36.36
C VAL A 253 5.91 -25.28 37.66
N HIS A 254 5.42 -24.66 38.74
CA HIS A 254 6.20 -24.48 39.98
C HIS A 254 6.64 -25.80 40.63
N PHE A 255 5.71 -26.79 40.71
CA PHE A 255 5.99 -28.08 41.31
C PHE A 255 6.60 -29.11 40.34
N LEU A 256 6.67 -28.78 39.04
CA LEU A 256 7.27 -29.61 38.01
C LEU A 256 7.97 -28.74 37.00
N PRO A 257 9.16 -28.18 37.33
CA PRO A 257 9.83 -27.19 36.46
C PRO A 257 10.26 -27.70 35.09
N ASP A 258 10.32 -29.03 34.91
CA ASP A 258 10.59 -29.68 33.63
C ASP A 258 9.38 -29.58 32.67
N LEU A 259 8.18 -29.19 33.17
CA LEU A 259 6.98 -28.97 32.37
C LEU A 259 6.73 -27.50 32.14
N ARG A 260 6.58 -27.13 30.86
CA ARG A 260 6.21 -25.79 30.39
C ARG A 260 4.88 -25.83 29.65
N LEU A 261 4.01 -24.87 29.94
CA LEU A 261 2.74 -24.65 29.28
C LEU A 261 2.82 -23.37 28.49
N ASN A 262 2.51 -23.45 27.21
CA ASN A 262 2.52 -22.30 26.31
C ASN A 262 1.09 -22.09 25.76
N LEU A 263 0.62 -20.84 25.85
CA LEU A 263 -0.62 -20.38 25.25
C LEU A 263 -0.28 -19.17 24.37
N ASN A 264 -0.70 -19.20 23.12
CA ASN A 264 -0.57 -18.09 22.20
C ASN A 264 -1.95 -17.79 21.60
N VAL A 265 -2.43 -16.57 21.78
CA VAL A 265 -3.66 -16.09 21.17
C VAL A 265 -3.34 -14.88 20.30
N GLY A 266 -3.89 -14.85 19.09
CA GLY A 266 -3.62 -13.81 18.12
C GLY A 266 -4.88 -13.39 17.36
N MET A 267 -4.89 -12.13 16.94
CA MET A 267 -5.91 -11.55 16.09
C MET A 267 -5.28 -10.60 15.08
N ASP A 268 -5.66 -10.73 13.81
CA ASP A 268 -5.39 -9.80 12.72
C ASP A 268 -6.73 -9.38 12.11
N TYR A 269 -7.08 -8.12 12.27
CA TYR A 269 -8.28 -7.53 11.72
C TYR A 269 -7.89 -6.39 10.78
N THR A 270 -8.43 -6.43 9.56
CA THR A 270 -8.24 -5.36 8.58
C THR A 270 -9.56 -5.07 7.89
N LYS A 271 -9.94 -3.80 7.87
CA LYS A 271 -11.06 -3.29 7.10
C LYS A 271 -10.57 -2.18 6.18
N SER A 272 -10.95 -2.25 4.92
CA SER A 272 -10.71 -1.23 3.90
C SER A 272 -12.03 -0.80 3.30
N ASP A 273 -12.32 0.48 3.37
CA ASP A 273 -13.44 1.11 2.66
C ASP A 273 -12.85 1.99 1.56
N GLY A 274 -13.35 1.88 0.35
CA GLY A 274 -12.90 2.67 -0.78
C GLY A 274 -14.05 3.20 -1.61
N ASP A 275 -13.79 4.32 -2.27
CA ASP A 275 -14.69 4.95 -3.22
C ASP A 275 -13.90 5.41 -4.45
N LYS A 276 -14.47 5.15 -5.62
CA LYS A 276 -13.98 5.66 -6.88
C LYS A 276 -15.07 6.49 -7.55
N TYR A 277 -14.80 7.77 -7.67
CA TYR A 277 -15.67 8.72 -8.37
C TYR A 277 -15.00 9.14 -9.68
N VAL A 278 -15.76 9.13 -10.77
CA VAL A 278 -15.37 9.68 -12.08
C VAL A 278 -16.37 10.77 -12.44
N ASP A 279 -15.86 11.96 -12.73
CA ASP A 279 -16.70 13.11 -13.09
C ASP A 279 -17.53 12.82 -14.35
N PRO A 280 -18.83 13.16 -14.39
CA PRO A 280 -19.67 12.96 -15.58
C PRO A 280 -19.16 13.68 -16.83
N SER A 281 -18.39 14.74 -16.70
CA SER A 281 -17.75 15.45 -17.82
C SER A 281 -16.38 14.88 -18.22
N ASP A 282 -15.88 13.84 -17.53
CA ASP A 282 -14.61 13.20 -17.93
C ASP A 282 -14.69 12.63 -19.35
N PRO A 283 -13.79 13.01 -20.26
CA PRO A 283 -13.79 12.52 -21.64
C PRO A 283 -13.77 10.99 -21.75
N GLY A 284 -13.16 10.29 -20.78
CA GLY A 284 -13.09 8.83 -20.76
C GLY A 284 -14.45 8.16 -20.55
N SER A 285 -15.26 8.74 -19.68
CA SER A 285 -16.55 8.20 -19.25
C SER A 285 -17.77 8.94 -19.83
N TYR A 286 -17.54 10.03 -20.59
CA TYR A 286 -18.60 10.85 -21.13
C TYR A 286 -19.50 10.07 -22.10
N GLY A 287 -20.81 10.12 -21.87
CA GLY A 287 -21.86 9.65 -22.77
C GLY A 287 -22.84 10.77 -23.10
N GLU A 288 -23.51 10.71 -24.29
CA GLU A 288 -24.54 11.67 -24.66
C GLU A 288 -25.77 11.61 -23.70
N ASP A 289 -25.97 10.49 -23.03
CA ASP A 289 -26.96 10.34 -21.96
C ASP A 289 -26.28 10.67 -20.62
N PRO A 290 -26.69 11.75 -19.92
CA PRO A 290 -26.08 12.13 -18.63
C PRO A 290 -26.17 11.03 -17.56
N LEU A 291 -27.16 10.12 -17.64
CA LEU A 291 -27.31 9.00 -16.72
C LEU A 291 -26.28 7.89 -16.95
N LYS A 292 -25.55 7.95 -18.06
CA LYS A 292 -24.47 7.01 -18.42
C LYS A 292 -23.08 7.63 -18.37
N SER A 293 -22.99 8.89 -17.93
CA SER A 293 -21.73 9.63 -17.82
C SER A 293 -21.23 9.58 -16.39
N GLY A 294 -19.92 9.43 -16.26
CA GLY A 294 -19.28 9.31 -14.95
C GLY A 294 -19.61 7.98 -14.24
N SER A 295 -19.10 7.84 -13.05
CA SER A 295 -19.42 6.69 -12.19
C SER A 295 -19.11 7.00 -10.74
N ASN A 296 -19.82 6.33 -9.84
CA ASN A 296 -19.49 6.31 -8.43
C ASN A 296 -19.55 4.85 -7.95
N TYR A 297 -18.40 4.30 -7.60
CA TYR A 297 -18.25 2.91 -7.21
C TYR A 297 -17.69 2.83 -5.78
N LEU A 298 -18.43 2.19 -4.88
CA LEU A 298 -18.02 1.94 -3.52
C LEU A 298 -17.58 0.48 -3.41
N TYR A 299 -16.45 0.25 -2.75
CA TYR A 299 -15.95 -1.09 -2.49
C TYR A 299 -15.50 -1.22 -1.05
N PHE A 300 -15.64 -2.42 -0.50
CA PHE A 300 -15.10 -2.71 0.80
C PHE A 300 -14.42 -4.07 0.83
N TYR A 301 -13.54 -4.20 1.80
CA TYR A 301 -12.79 -5.41 2.08
C TYR A 301 -12.65 -5.56 3.59
N GLU A 302 -13.05 -6.71 4.12
CA GLU A 302 -12.84 -7.05 5.52
C GLU A 302 -12.14 -8.40 5.64
N ARG A 303 -11.13 -8.47 6.49
CA ARG A 303 -10.41 -9.68 6.84
C ARG A 303 -10.24 -9.76 8.34
N ARG A 304 -10.59 -10.90 8.92
CA ARG A 304 -10.38 -11.21 10.31
C ARG A 304 -9.77 -12.59 10.43
N ASN A 305 -8.58 -12.66 11.02
CA ASN A 305 -7.91 -13.92 11.33
C ASN A 305 -7.76 -14.01 12.83
N THR A 306 -8.04 -15.18 13.39
CA THR A 306 -7.83 -15.47 14.81
C THR A 306 -7.01 -16.74 14.94
N LEU A 307 -6.13 -16.75 15.94
CA LEU A 307 -5.20 -17.83 16.24
C LEU A 307 -5.32 -18.18 17.72
N LEU A 308 -5.36 -19.47 18.02
CA LEU A 308 -5.14 -20.01 19.35
C LEU A 308 -4.23 -21.23 19.22
N ASP A 309 -3.04 -21.15 19.84
CA ASP A 309 -2.12 -22.27 19.98
C ASP A 309 -1.93 -22.54 21.46
N PHE A 310 -2.06 -23.79 21.85
CA PHE A 310 -1.74 -24.26 23.18
C PHE A 310 -0.88 -25.50 23.08
N TYR A 311 0.25 -25.54 23.81
CA TYR A 311 1.07 -26.74 23.91
C TYR A 311 1.71 -26.88 25.29
N ALA A 312 1.91 -28.13 25.68
CA ALA A 312 2.67 -28.52 26.85
C ALA A 312 3.97 -29.19 26.38
N GLN A 313 5.08 -28.78 26.94
CA GLN A 313 6.40 -29.33 26.66
C GLN A 313 7.01 -29.85 27.97
N TYR A 314 7.40 -31.10 28.00
CA TYR A 314 8.15 -31.71 29.07
C TYR A 314 9.57 -31.99 28.57
N SER A 315 10.57 -31.43 29.26
CA SER A 315 11.97 -31.53 28.88
C SER A 315 12.81 -31.88 30.07
N LYS A 316 13.50 -33.02 30.03
CA LYS A 316 14.30 -33.52 31.15
C LYS A 316 15.57 -34.23 30.70
N ASP A 317 16.66 -33.95 31.43
CA ASP A 317 17.90 -34.65 31.29
C ASP A 317 17.96 -35.85 32.26
N PHE A 318 18.24 -37.03 31.71
CA PHE A 318 18.48 -38.27 32.47
C PHE A 318 19.91 -38.75 32.18
N ALA A 319 20.82 -38.46 33.07
CA ALA A 319 22.23 -38.81 32.91
C ALA A 319 22.85 -38.30 31.58
N LYS A 320 22.98 -39.16 30.58
CA LYS A 320 23.53 -38.82 29.25
C LYS A 320 22.44 -38.67 28.17
N GLN A 321 21.17 -38.77 28.52
CA GLN A 321 20.06 -38.74 27.60
C GLN A 321 19.21 -37.50 27.88
N HIS A 322 18.86 -36.77 26.80
CA HIS A 322 17.90 -35.67 26.84
C HIS A 322 16.55 -36.20 26.32
N PHE A 323 15.50 -35.96 27.08
CA PHE A 323 14.14 -36.35 26.73
C PHE A 323 13.30 -35.09 26.58
N ASP A 324 12.73 -34.88 25.40
CA ASP A 324 11.85 -33.74 25.09
C ASP A 324 10.58 -34.27 24.41
N VAL A 325 9.42 -33.96 25.01
CA VAL A 325 8.12 -34.33 24.46
C VAL A 325 7.23 -33.12 24.47
N MET A 326 6.57 -32.86 23.34
CA MET A 326 5.62 -31.78 23.16
C MET A 326 4.31 -32.33 22.62
N ALA A 327 3.20 -31.85 23.22
CA ALA A 327 1.84 -32.09 22.73
C ALA A 327 1.05 -30.79 22.76
N GLY A 328 0.25 -30.55 21.73
CA GLY A 328 -0.47 -29.28 21.63
C GLY A 328 -1.67 -29.32 20.71
N TYR A 329 -2.37 -28.22 20.71
CA TYR A 329 -3.53 -27.94 19.88
C TYR A 329 -3.40 -26.56 19.25
N SER A 330 -3.72 -26.47 17.95
CA SER A 330 -3.76 -25.21 17.20
C SER A 330 -5.13 -25.05 16.55
N TYR A 331 -5.69 -23.87 16.71
CA TYR A 331 -6.92 -23.45 16.04
C TYR A 331 -6.71 -22.14 15.34
N GLN A 332 -7.09 -22.08 14.05
CA GLN A 332 -7.05 -20.87 13.24
C GLN A 332 -8.38 -20.70 12.51
N ASN A 333 -8.89 -19.47 12.53
CA ASN A 333 -10.08 -19.09 11.78
C ASN A 333 -9.79 -17.88 10.91
N TYR A 334 -10.19 -17.97 9.64
CA TYR A 334 -10.02 -16.95 8.64
C TYR A 334 -11.37 -16.56 8.07
N HIS A 335 -11.72 -15.32 8.27
CA HIS A 335 -12.92 -14.73 7.71
C HIS A 335 -12.52 -13.65 6.69
N TYR A 336 -13.16 -13.67 5.54
CA TYR A 336 -12.95 -12.74 4.45
C TYR A 336 -14.28 -12.34 3.85
N GLU A 337 -14.50 -11.04 3.68
CA GLU A 337 -15.67 -10.47 3.05
C GLU A 337 -15.25 -9.31 2.13
N SER A 338 -15.85 -9.21 0.94
CA SER A 338 -15.59 -8.11 -0.01
C SER A 338 -16.80 -7.87 -0.90
N ASN A 339 -16.97 -6.64 -1.34
CA ASN A 339 -17.95 -6.22 -2.32
C ASN A 339 -17.32 -5.21 -3.29
#